data_b3bf9aafc69b09a6bfcabdf404b98870
#
_entry.id   b3bf9aafc69b09a6bfcabdf404b98870
#
_cell.length_a   1.000
_cell.length_b   1.000
_cell.length_c   1.000
_cell.angle_alpha   90.00
_cell.angle_beta   90.00
_cell.angle_gamma   90.00
#
_symmetry.space_group_name_H-M   'P 1'
#
loop_
_entity.id
_entity.type
_entity.pdbx_description
1 polymer ?
#
loop_
_entity_poly.entity_id
_entity_poly.type
_entity_poly.pdbx_seq_one_letter_code
_entity_poly.pdbx_strand_id
1 'polypeptide(L)'
;AGMDTISYVLAMEEISKVDASVSVCMSVNNSLVCYGLQEYGTEEQKQKYLVPLAQGKKDGNLYIGAFMLSEPEAGSDATSQRTTAEDKGDHYLLNGTKNWITNGGSASVYLVMAQTDASKGSKGINCLIVEKDWPGVVVAAKENKMGIRGSDTHTVMFNDVKVPKANRIGEDGFGFKFAMKTLAGGRIGIASQALGIASGAYELALAYSK
;
A
#
# COMPACT_ATOMS: atom_id res chain seq x y z
N ALA A 1 -9.73 9.86 12.00
CA ALA A 1 -9.67 10.55 13.30
C ALA A 1 -9.49 12.07 13.14
N GLY A 2 -9.37 12.61 11.92
CA GLY A 2 -9.20 14.05 11.66
C GLY A 2 -7.89 14.64 12.18
N MET A 3 -6.89 13.79 12.42
CA MET A 3 -5.56 14.19 12.91
C MET A 3 -4.70 14.69 11.73
N ASP A 4 -3.79 15.62 12.03
CA ASP A 4 -2.89 16.21 11.05
C ASP A 4 -1.59 15.40 10.83
N THR A 5 -0.74 15.87 9.92
CA THR A 5 0.54 15.23 9.61
C THR A 5 1.49 15.23 10.81
N ILE A 6 1.44 16.25 11.68
CA ILE A 6 2.31 16.32 12.88
C ILE A 6 1.95 15.20 13.85
N SER A 7 0.66 15.01 14.12
CA SER A 7 0.16 13.92 14.96
C SER A 7 0.57 12.53 14.41
N TYR A 8 0.51 12.36 13.10
CA TYR A 8 0.95 11.14 12.43
C TYR A 8 2.46 10.91 12.61
N VAL A 9 3.29 11.93 12.42
CA VAL A 9 4.75 11.88 12.60
C VAL A 9 5.12 11.47 14.02
N LEU A 10 4.50 12.11 15.03
CA LEU A 10 4.74 11.78 16.43
C LEU A 10 4.35 10.33 16.77
N ALA A 11 3.21 9.87 16.28
CA ALA A 11 2.80 8.48 16.48
C ALA A 11 3.77 7.48 15.80
N MET A 12 4.24 7.80 14.60
CA MET A 12 5.24 6.98 13.89
C MET A 12 6.55 6.90 14.66
N GLU A 13 7.04 8.02 15.19
CA GLU A 13 8.27 8.08 15.99
C GLU A 13 8.15 7.24 17.24
N GLU A 14 7.11 7.47 18.05
CA GLU A 14 6.93 6.75 19.33
C GLU A 14 6.75 5.24 19.15
N ILE A 15 5.98 4.79 18.16
CA ILE A 15 5.83 3.35 17.89
C ILE A 15 7.16 2.76 17.41
N SER A 16 7.91 3.49 16.56
CA SER A 16 9.16 3.02 15.98
C SER A 16 10.31 2.92 16.99
N LYS A 17 10.25 3.64 18.10
CA LYS A 17 11.19 3.47 19.24
C LYS A 17 11.13 2.05 19.80
N VAL A 18 9.96 1.42 19.74
CA VAL A 18 9.71 0.09 20.31
C VAL A 18 9.77 -0.98 19.22
N ASP A 19 8.99 -0.82 18.13
CA ASP A 19 8.95 -1.75 17.01
C ASP A 19 8.61 -1.08 15.68
N ALA A 20 9.64 -0.93 14.85
CA ALA A 20 9.51 -0.37 13.52
C ALA A 20 8.67 -1.25 12.56
N SER A 21 8.50 -2.54 12.84
CA SER A 21 7.64 -3.40 12.03
C SER A 21 6.16 -3.06 12.20
N VAL A 22 5.75 -2.72 13.42
CA VAL A 22 4.38 -2.27 13.70
C VAL A 22 4.11 -0.91 13.05
N SER A 23 5.06 0.02 13.19
CA SER A 23 4.90 1.35 12.62
C SER A 23 4.79 1.35 11.09
N VAL A 24 5.57 0.52 10.38
CA VAL A 24 5.48 0.45 8.90
C VAL A 24 4.16 -0.16 8.43
N CYS A 25 3.63 -1.16 9.14
CA CYS A 25 2.31 -1.73 8.83
C CYS A 25 1.20 -0.67 8.96
N MET A 26 1.23 0.11 10.05
CA MET A 26 0.32 1.24 10.26
C MET A 26 0.52 2.31 9.19
N SER A 27 1.76 2.65 8.87
CA SER A 27 2.09 3.67 7.86
C SER A 27 1.50 3.34 6.50
N VAL A 28 1.68 2.12 6.00
CA VAL A 28 1.14 1.71 4.68
C VAL A 28 -0.37 1.80 4.67
N ASN A 29 -1.05 1.27 5.70
CA ASN A 29 -2.51 1.37 5.77
C ASN A 29 -2.99 2.82 5.77
N ASN A 30 -2.41 3.68 6.61
CA ASN A 30 -2.92 5.03 6.84
C ASN A 30 -2.45 6.02 5.78
N SER A 31 -1.12 6.12 5.53
CA SER A 31 -0.55 7.17 4.68
C SER A 31 -0.60 6.84 3.18
N LEU A 32 -0.74 5.58 2.80
CA LEU A 32 -0.81 5.17 1.40
C LEU A 32 -2.23 4.75 1.01
N VAL A 33 -2.85 3.82 1.74
CA VAL A 33 -4.15 3.26 1.35
C VAL A 33 -5.29 4.17 1.76
N CYS A 34 -5.43 4.47 3.07
CA CYS A 34 -6.53 5.32 3.55
C CYS A 34 -6.42 6.74 2.98
N TYR A 35 -5.24 7.35 2.97
CA TYR A 35 -5.03 8.67 2.39
C TYR A 35 -5.38 8.69 0.89
N GLY A 36 -4.93 7.71 0.12
CA GLY A 36 -5.24 7.62 -1.30
C GLY A 36 -6.74 7.52 -1.58
N LEU A 37 -7.47 6.72 -0.80
CA LEU A 37 -8.93 6.61 -0.89
C LEU A 37 -9.63 7.88 -0.43
N GLN A 38 -9.14 8.53 0.63
CA GLN A 38 -9.69 9.78 1.15
C GLN A 38 -9.65 10.91 0.10
N GLU A 39 -8.50 11.06 -0.57
CA GLU A 39 -8.28 12.16 -1.50
C GLU A 39 -8.86 11.91 -2.90
N TYR A 40 -8.88 10.65 -3.36
CA TYR A 40 -9.15 10.35 -4.77
C TYR A 40 -10.25 9.31 -4.98
N GLY A 41 -10.76 8.69 -3.93
CA GLY A 41 -11.86 7.73 -4.01
C GLY A 41 -13.21 8.41 -4.20
N THR A 42 -14.15 7.73 -4.87
CA THR A 42 -15.56 8.13 -4.91
C THR A 42 -16.21 7.91 -3.55
N GLU A 43 -17.37 8.50 -3.31
CA GLU A 43 -18.09 8.31 -2.03
C GLU A 43 -18.44 6.82 -1.81
N GLU A 44 -18.81 6.10 -2.85
CA GLU A 44 -19.07 4.65 -2.79
C GLU A 44 -17.81 3.88 -2.40
N GLN A 45 -16.65 4.22 -2.99
CA GLN A 45 -15.36 3.61 -2.65
C GLN A 45 -14.96 3.92 -1.20
N LYS A 46 -15.19 5.15 -0.74
CA LYS A 46 -14.92 5.55 0.64
C LYS A 46 -15.77 4.77 1.63
N GLN A 47 -17.08 4.69 1.40
CA GLN A 47 -17.98 3.94 2.28
C GLN A 47 -17.64 2.45 2.29
N LYS A 48 -17.37 1.85 1.13
CA LYS A 48 -17.11 0.42 1.02
C LYS A 48 -15.74 0.02 1.59
N TYR A 49 -14.69 0.83 1.35
CA TYR A 49 -13.30 0.46 1.63
C TYR A 49 -12.64 1.34 2.71
N LEU A 50 -12.72 2.67 2.61
CA LEU A 50 -12.02 3.58 3.53
C LEU A 50 -12.54 3.47 4.96
N VAL A 51 -13.85 3.45 5.14
CA VAL A 51 -14.45 3.39 6.49
C VAL A 51 -13.97 2.16 7.27
N PRO A 52 -14.09 0.92 6.76
CA PRO A 52 -13.59 -0.25 7.48
C PRO A 52 -12.06 -0.29 7.59
N LEU A 53 -11.30 0.21 6.61
CA LEU A 53 -9.84 0.34 6.70
C LEU A 53 -9.41 1.30 7.82
N ALA A 54 -10.12 2.42 7.98
CA ALA A 54 -9.85 3.37 9.06
C ALA A 54 -10.22 2.82 10.44
N GLN A 55 -11.20 1.93 10.51
CA GLN A 55 -11.56 1.21 11.73
C GLN A 55 -10.62 0.02 12.03
N GLY A 56 -9.83 -0.41 11.06
CA GLY A 56 -8.96 -1.59 11.14
C GLY A 56 -9.70 -2.92 11.19
N LYS A 57 -11.03 -2.91 11.01
CA LYS A 57 -11.89 -4.09 11.11
C LYS A 57 -13.13 -4.00 10.21
N LYS A 58 -13.60 -5.17 9.76
CA LYS A 58 -14.88 -5.35 9.08
C LYS A 58 -15.46 -6.69 9.52
N ASP A 59 -16.72 -6.70 9.93
CA ASP A 59 -17.44 -7.90 10.39
C ASP A 59 -16.66 -8.69 11.47
N GLY A 60 -15.99 -7.97 12.38
CA GLY A 60 -15.19 -8.53 13.47
C GLY A 60 -13.79 -9.00 13.08
N ASN A 61 -13.44 -9.02 11.79
CA ASN A 61 -12.14 -9.44 11.28
C ASN A 61 -11.20 -8.25 11.02
N LEU A 62 -9.89 -8.49 11.06
CA LEU A 62 -8.86 -7.52 10.65
C LEU A 62 -9.13 -7.05 9.21
N TYR A 63 -9.16 -5.74 9.02
CA TYR A 63 -9.35 -5.14 7.71
C TYR A 63 -8.36 -4.01 7.49
N ILE A 64 -7.27 -4.30 6.81
CA ILE A 64 -6.18 -3.37 6.48
C ILE A 64 -5.87 -3.44 5.00
N GLY A 65 -5.13 -2.45 4.52
CA GLY A 65 -4.79 -2.33 3.11
C GLY A 65 -3.30 -2.49 2.81
N ALA A 66 -3.01 -2.81 1.56
CA ALA A 66 -1.66 -2.80 1.00
C ALA A 66 -1.59 -1.96 -0.27
N PHE A 67 -0.42 -1.39 -0.52
CA PHE A 67 -0.13 -0.54 -1.68
C PHE A 67 0.85 -1.26 -2.61
N MET A 68 0.45 -1.49 -3.86
CA MET A 68 1.15 -2.37 -4.78
C MET A 68 1.65 -1.63 -6.02
N LEU A 69 2.86 -1.07 -5.93
CA LEU A 69 3.54 -0.42 -7.05
C LEU A 69 4.67 -1.29 -7.60
N SER A 70 5.61 -1.69 -6.72
CA SER A 70 6.86 -2.37 -7.09
C SER A 70 6.62 -3.75 -7.70
N GLU A 71 7.48 -4.10 -8.67
CA GLU A 71 7.51 -5.39 -9.34
C GLU A 71 8.93 -5.95 -9.32
N PRO A 72 9.14 -7.25 -9.62
CA PRO A 72 10.48 -7.84 -9.64
C PRO A 72 11.48 -7.05 -10.48
N GLU A 73 11.05 -6.48 -11.61
CA GLU A 73 11.89 -5.75 -12.56
C GLU A 73 11.62 -4.23 -12.58
N ALA A 74 10.69 -3.72 -11.75
CA ALA A 74 10.29 -2.33 -11.69
C ALA A 74 10.24 -1.85 -10.23
N GLY A 75 11.39 -1.58 -9.65
CA GLY A 75 11.56 -0.98 -8.33
C GLY A 75 11.68 0.54 -8.43
N SER A 76 12.92 1.05 -8.57
CA SER A 76 13.20 2.48 -8.70
C SER A 76 12.60 3.09 -9.96
N ASP A 77 12.62 2.37 -11.07
CA ASP A 77 11.90 2.75 -12.28
C ASP A 77 10.48 2.14 -12.27
N ALA A 78 9.59 2.76 -11.52
CA ALA A 78 8.20 2.32 -11.39
C ALA A 78 7.36 2.51 -12.67
N THR A 79 7.88 3.23 -13.69
CA THR A 79 7.20 3.37 -14.98
C THR A 79 7.36 2.15 -15.87
N SER A 80 8.41 1.35 -15.65
CA SER A 80 8.71 0.11 -16.39
C SER A 80 7.92 -1.10 -15.90
N GLN A 81 6.83 -0.90 -15.15
CA GLN A 81 5.99 -1.98 -14.65
C GLN A 81 5.34 -2.79 -15.79
N ARG A 82 5.21 -4.10 -15.55
CA ARG A 82 4.69 -5.09 -16.51
C ARG A 82 3.31 -5.63 -16.15
N THR A 83 2.82 -5.38 -14.93
CA THR A 83 1.45 -5.73 -14.55
C THR A 83 0.48 -4.99 -15.45
N THR A 84 -0.40 -5.74 -16.11
CA THR A 84 -1.38 -5.22 -17.06
C THR A 84 -2.80 -5.34 -16.54
N ALA A 85 -3.67 -4.43 -16.95
CA ALA A 85 -5.10 -4.47 -16.69
C ALA A 85 -5.84 -4.20 -18.01
N GLU A 86 -6.09 -5.25 -18.79
CA GLU A 86 -6.76 -5.15 -20.08
C GLU A 86 -8.21 -4.73 -19.91
N ASP A 87 -8.61 -3.71 -20.66
CA ASP A 87 -9.99 -3.21 -20.66
C ASP A 87 -10.92 -4.15 -21.42
N LYS A 88 -11.88 -4.77 -20.74
CA LYS A 88 -12.89 -5.68 -21.30
C LYS A 88 -14.29 -5.03 -21.40
N GLY A 89 -14.36 -3.70 -21.25
CA GLY A 89 -15.62 -2.95 -21.30
C GLY A 89 -16.24 -2.74 -19.92
N ASP A 90 -16.78 -3.75 -19.31
CA ASP A 90 -17.40 -3.71 -17.98
C ASP A 90 -16.42 -3.95 -16.80
N HIS A 91 -15.26 -4.58 -17.09
CA HIS A 91 -14.21 -4.85 -16.12
C HIS A 91 -12.82 -4.72 -16.74
N TYR A 92 -11.81 -4.72 -15.88
CA TYR A 92 -10.41 -4.94 -16.26
C TYR A 92 -10.02 -6.38 -15.98
N LEU A 93 -9.24 -6.99 -16.87
CA LEU A 93 -8.59 -8.28 -16.65
C LEU A 93 -7.16 -8.02 -16.18
N LEU A 94 -6.91 -8.21 -14.88
CA LEU A 94 -5.64 -7.90 -14.23
C LEU A 94 -4.72 -9.11 -14.25
N ASN A 95 -3.49 -8.92 -14.76
CA ASN A 95 -2.44 -9.94 -14.83
C ASN A 95 -1.08 -9.33 -14.46
N GLY A 96 -0.29 -10.05 -13.65
CA GLY A 96 1.06 -9.64 -13.31
C GLY A 96 1.49 -10.02 -11.91
N THR A 97 2.62 -9.46 -11.48
CA THR A 97 3.23 -9.77 -10.17
C THR A 97 3.70 -8.49 -9.50
N LYS A 98 3.31 -8.31 -8.26
CA LYS A 98 3.79 -7.24 -7.39
C LYS A 98 4.68 -7.80 -6.31
N ASN A 99 5.79 -7.10 -6.02
CA ASN A 99 6.85 -7.59 -5.13
C ASN A 99 7.11 -6.62 -3.97
N TRP A 100 7.64 -7.13 -2.87
CA TRP A 100 7.94 -6.38 -1.65
C TRP A 100 6.72 -5.68 -1.02
N ILE A 101 5.57 -6.34 -1.05
CA ILE A 101 4.31 -5.73 -0.62
C ILE A 101 4.15 -5.85 0.90
N THR A 102 4.29 -4.73 1.60
CA THR A 102 3.96 -4.60 3.03
C THR A 102 2.47 -4.85 3.24
N ASN A 103 2.12 -5.61 4.26
CA ASN A 103 0.78 -6.13 4.54
C ASN A 103 0.25 -7.09 3.47
N GLY A 104 1.08 -7.59 2.55
CA GLY A 104 0.64 -8.38 1.40
C GLY A 104 -0.15 -9.64 1.76
N GLY A 105 0.22 -10.31 2.86
CA GLY A 105 -0.49 -11.48 3.36
C GLY A 105 -1.67 -11.14 4.27
N SER A 106 -1.57 -10.09 5.07
CA SER A 106 -2.57 -9.71 6.08
C SER A 106 -3.65 -8.76 5.57
N ALA A 107 -3.38 -8.00 4.50
CA ALA A 107 -4.33 -7.03 3.96
C ALA A 107 -5.55 -7.71 3.32
N SER A 108 -6.70 -7.07 3.46
CA SER A 108 -7.95 -7.48 2.82
C SER A 108 -8.18 -6.75 1.50
N VAL A 109 -7.54 -5.59 1.32
CA VAL A 109 -7.71 -4.72 0.15
C VAL A 109 -6.34 -4.26 -0.36
N TYR A 110 -6.17 -4.30 -1.66
CA TYR A 110 -4.98 -3.91 -2.39
C TYR A 110 -5.25 -2.71 -3.30
N LEU A 111 -4.40 -1.69 -3.24
CA LEU A 111 -4.34 -0.63 -4.26
C LEU A 111 -3.25 -1.01 -5.26
N VAL A 112 -3.65 -1.48 -6.43
CA VAL A 112 -2.76 -2.06 -7.44
C VAL A 112 -2.56 -1.09 -8.60
N MET A 113 -1.33 -0.66 -8.85
CA MET A 113 -0.96 0.07 -10.06
C MET A 113 -0.76 -0.92 -11.20
N ALA A 114 -1.47 -0.72 -12.31
CA ALA A 114 -1.39 -1.59 -13.49
C ALA A 114 -1.48 -0.79 -14.79
N GLN A 115 -0.80 -1.28 -15.81
CA GLN A 115 -0.78 -0.68 -17.14
C GLN A 115 -2.03 -1.11 -17.93
N THR A 116 -2.83 -0.14 -18.35
CA THR A 116 -4.01 -0.38 -19.21
C THR A 116 -3.76 -0.03 -20.66
N ASP A 117 -2.78 0.85 -20.94
CA ASP A 117 -2.41 1.26 -22.29
C ASP A 117 -0.91 1.62 -22.35
N ALA A 118 -0.09 0.65 -22.74
CA ALA A 118 1.37 0.82 -22.80
C ALA A 118 1.81 1.93 -23.78
N SER A 119 1.00 2.25 -24.79
CA SER A 119 1.33 3.32 -25.76
C SER A 119 1.38 4.71 -25.14
N LYS A 120 0.69 4.90 -24.00
CA LYS A 120 0.63 6.15 -23.24
C LYS A 120 1.73 6.27 -22.16
N GLY A 121 2.61 5.28 -22.03
CA GLY A 121 3.65 5.26 -21.00
C GLY A 121 3.06 5.39 -19.60
N SER A 122 3.58 6.29 -18.76
CA SER A 122 3.08 6.51 -17.40
C SER A 122 1.62 6.98 -17.32
N LYS A 123 1.10 7.59 -18.39
CA LYS A 123 -0.30 8.02 -18.49
C LYS A 123 -1.26 6.86 -18.84
N GLY A 124 -0.75 5.68 -19.11
CA GLY A 124 -1.56 4.46 -19.27
C GLY A 124 -1.68 3.64 -17.99
N ILE A 125 -1.06 4.10 -16.89
CA ILE A 125 -1.11 3.40 -15.60
C ILE A 125 -2.34 3.86 -14.82
N ASN A 126 -3.13 2.88 -14.35
CA ASN A 126 -4.28 3.08 -13.48
C ASN A 126 -4.05 2.51 -12.08
N CYS A 127 -4.78 3.01 -11.09
CA CYS A 127 -4.85 2.43 -9.75
C CYS A 127 -6.18 1.71 -9.59
N LEU A 128 -6.12 0.43 -9.26
CA LEU A 128 -7.28 -0.46 -9.12
C LEU A 128 -7.41 -0.94 -7.67
N ILE A 129 -8.62 -0.93 -7.13
CA ILE A 129 -8.94 -1.54 -5.83
C ILE A 129 -9.26 -3.02 -6.07
N VAL A 130 -8.47 -3.91 -5.47
CA VAL A 130 -8.60 -5.36 -5.58
C VAL A 130 -8.81 -5.94 -4.19
N GLU A 131 -9.80 -6.81 -4.01
CA GLU A 131 -9.99 -7.54 -2.76
C GLU A 131 -9.16 -8.84 -2.78
N LYS A 132 -8.51 -9.16 -1.67
CA LYS A 132 -7.58 -10.28 -1.56
C LYS A 132 -8.19 -11.62 -1.95
N ASP A 133 -9.45 -11.83 -1.58
CA ASP A 133 -10.11 -13.13 -1.73
C ASP A 133 -10.74 -13.34 -3.14
N TRP A 134 -10.47 -12.44 -4.08
CA TRP A 134 -10.98 -12.60 -5.44
C TRP A 134 -10.25 -13.74 -6.18
N PRO A 135 -10.97 -14.50 -7.02
CA PRO A 135 -10.35 -15.54 -7.85
C PRO A 135 -9.18 -15.00 -8.66
N GLY A 136 -8.08 -15.74 -8.69
CA GLY A 136 -6.87 -15.36 -9.41
C GLY A 136 -5.86 -14.54 -8.60
N VAL A 137 -6.22 -14.05 -7.41
CA VAL A 137 -5.27 -13.42 -6.49
C VAL A 137 -4.50 -14.50 -5.73
N VAL A 138 -3.17 -14.51 -5.86
CA VAL A 138 -2.29 -15.49 -5.22
C VAL A 138 -1.24 -14.77 -4.39
N VAL A 139 -1.26 -14.98 -3.08
CA VAL A 139 -0.25 -14.49 -2.15
C VAL A 139 0.84 -15.55 -2.00
N ALA A 140 2.08 -15.22 -2.39
CA ALA A 140 3.23 -16.10 -2.25
C ALA A 140 3.73 -16.19 -0.80
N ALA A 141 4.78 -16.96 -0.56
CA ALA A 141 5.40 -17.07 0.74
C ALA A 141 5.93 -15.71 1.26
N LYS A 142 5.97 -15.56 2.58
CA LYS A 142 6.52 -14.37 3.24
C LYS A 142 8.01 -14.21 2.91
N GLU A 143 8.41 -12.98 2.61
CA GLU A 143 9.79 -12.64 2.29
C GLU A 143 10.71 -12.77 3.52
N ASN A 144 11.88 -13.37 3.33
CA ASN A 144 12.92 -13.42 4.35
C ASN A 144 13.76 -12.14 4.28
N LYS A 145 13.56 -11.22 5.24
CA LYS A 145 14.16 -9.90 5.23
C LYS A 145 15.29 -9.76 6.25
N MET A 146 16.26 -8.90 5.97
CA MET A 146 17.36 -8.55 6.88
C MET A 146 16.84 -7.88 8.16
N GLY A 147 15.87 -6.97 8.05
CA GLY A 147 15.24 -6.22 9.14
C GLY A 147 13.75 -6.06 8.95
N ILE A 148 13.10 -5.40 9.91
CA ILE A 148 11.63 -5.17 9.93
C ILE A 148 10.88 -6.51 9.72
N ARG A 149 11.34 -7.57 10.37
CA ARG A 149 10.89 -8.94 10.15
C ARG A 149 9.47 -9.19 10.65
N GLY A 150 9.01 -8.41 11.62
CA GLY A 150 7.63 -8.44 12.11
C GLY A 150 6.61 -7.91 11.08
N SER A 151 7.06 -7.07 10.13
CA SER A 151 6.21 -6.62 9.03
C SER A 151 5.96 -7.76 8.04
N ASP A 152 4.69 -7.97 7.73
CA ASP A 152 4.22 -8.93 6.77
C ASP A 152 4.48 -8.43 5.34
N THR A 153 5.43 -9.07 4.64
CA THR A 153 5.87 -8.65 3.30
C THR A 153 5.82 -9.84 2.35
N HIS A 154 5.09 -9.70 1.24
CA HIS A 154 4.87 -10.78 0.28
C HIS A 154 5.04 -10.30 -1.16
N THR A 155 5.31 -11.28 -2.03
CA THR A 155 4.98 -11.20 -3.45
C THR A 155 3.52 -11.56 -3.65
N VAL A 156 2.80 -10.82 -4.49
CA VAL A 156 1.39 -11.09 -4.85
C VAL A 156 1.26 -11.17 -6.35
N MET A 157 0.64 -12.25 -6.82
CA MET A 157 0.41 -12.51 -8.25
C MET A 157 -1.07 -12.38 -8.58
N PHE A 158 -1.35 -11.89 -9.76
CA PHE A 158 -2.69 -11.76 -10.33
C PHE A 158 -2.77 -12.57 -11.62
N ASN A 159 -3.70 -13.51 -11.66
CA ASN A 159 -3.93 -14.42 -12.77
C ASN A 159 -5.38 -14.27 -13.21
N ASP A 160 -5.61 -13.52 -14.28
CA ASP A 160 -6.93 -13.24 -14.86
C ASP A 160 -7.95 -12.71 -13.84
N VAL A 161 -7.50 -11.83 -12.94
CA VAL A 161 -8.38 -11.25 -11.92
C VAL A 161 -9.33 -10.24 -12.57
N LYS A 162 -10.64 -10.47 -12.43
CA LYS A 162 -11.68 -9.57 -12.94
C LYS A 162 -11.90 -8.42 -11.96
N VAL A 163 -11.51 -7.22 -12.34
CA VAL A 163 -11.66 -6.02 -11.53
C VAL A 163 -12.75 -5.12 -12.11
N PRO A 164 -13.86 -4.89 -11.42
CA PRO A 164 -14.94 -4.02 -11.90
C PRO A 164 -14.43 -2.61 -12.25
N LYS A 165 -14.99 -1.99 -13.27
CA LYS A 165 -14.64 -0.59 -13.66
C LYS A 165 -14.80 0.40 -12.50
N ALA A 166 -15.81 0.21 -11.66
CA ALA A 166 -16.07 1.04 -10.49
C ALA A 166 -14.94 0.98 -9.43
N ASN A 167 -14.02 0.01 -9.54
CA ASN A 167 -12.87 -0.12 -8.64
C ASN A 167 -11.62 0.63 -9.12
N ARG A 168 -11.68 1.37 -10.23
CA ARG A 168 -10.61 2.28 -10.61
C ARG A 168 -10.67 3.56 -9.77
N ILE A 169 -9.54 3.99 -9.23
CA ILE A 169 -9.41 5.25 -8.50
C ILE A 169 -9.07 6.38 -9.47
N GLY A 170 -9.89 7.41 -9.48
CA GLY A 170 -9.69 8.59 -10.32
C GLY A 170 -9.96 8.35 -11.80
N GLU A 171 -9.50 9.30 -12.62
CA GLU A 171 -9.65 9.26 -14.08
C GLU A 171 -8.71 8.25 -14.73
N ASP A 172 -8.99 7.91 -16.00
CA ASP A 172 -8.12 7.03 -16.77
C ASP A 172 -6.70 7.60 -16.89
N GLY A 173 -5.70 6.76 -16.62
CA GLY A 173 -4.28 7.15 -16.65
C GLY A 173 -3.79 7.94 -15.42
N PHE A 174 -4.61 8.08 -14.38
CA PHE A 174 -4.22 8.81 -13.16
C PHE A 174 -3.33 8.01 -12.20
N GLY A 175 -3.21 6.68 -12.37
CA GLY A 175 -2.61 5.78 -11.40
C GLY A 175 -1.14 6.09 -11.06
N PHE A 176 -0.31 6.45 -12.02
CA PHE A 176 1.08 6.83 -11.72
C PHE A 176 1.17 8.15 -10.93
N LYS A 177 0.39 9.15 -11.32
CA LYS A 177 0.31 10.43 -10.59
C LYS A 177 -0.26 10.23 -9.19
N PHE A 178 -1.27 9.38 -9.04
CA PHE A 178 -1.80 8.94 -7.76
C PHE A 178 -0.70 8.35 -6.87
N ALA A 179 0.07 7.38 -7.40
CA ALA A 179 1.16 6.75 -6.67
C ALA A 179 2.21 7.77 -6.20
N MET A 180 2.65 8.68 -7.07
CA MET A 180 3.68 9.69 -6.72
C MET A 180 3.19 10.67 -5.65
N LYS A 181 1.94 11.12 -5.73
CA LYS A 181 1.34 12.02 -4.72
C LYS A 181 1.20 11.32 -3.36
N THR A 182 0.74 10.08 -3.36
CA THR A 182 0.56 9.28 -2.15
C THR A 182 1.90 8.97 -1.49
N LEU A 183 2.92 8.58 -2.27
CA LEU A 183 4.28 8.31 -1.77
C LEU A 183 4.99 9.54 -1.22
N ALA A 184 4.63 10.75 -1.63
CA ALA A 184 5.19 11.97 -1.03
C ALA A 184 4.89 12.05 0.48
N GLY A 185 3.67 11.72 0.90
CA GLY A 185 3.30 11.58 2.32
C GLY A 185 3.99 10.39 2.99
N GLY A 186 4.11 9.27 2.29
CA GLY A 186 4.80 8.07 2.78
C GLY A 186 6.27 8.31 3.13
N ARG A 187 6.96 9.20 2.39
CA ARG A 187 8.36 9.57 2.69
C ARG A 187 8.51 10.25 4.05
N ILE A 188 7.56 11.09 4.44
CA ILE A 188 7.52 11.73 5.76
C ILE A 188 7.39 10.66 6.85
N GLY A 189 6.49 9.69 6.66
CA GLY A 189 6.32 8.57 7.59
C GLY A 189 7.59 7.73 7.78
N ILE A 190 8.29 7.40 6.69
CA ILE A 190 9.54 6.63 6.76
C ILE A 190 10.69 7.43 7.41
N ALA A 191 10.76 8.75 7.20
CA ALA A 191 11.71 9.60 7.91
C ALA A 191 11.46 9.58 9.42
N SER A 192 10.19 9.65 9.84
CA SER A 192 9.79 9.56 11.26
C SER A 192 10.08 8.18 11.85
N GLN A 193 9.88 7.12 11.09
CA GLN A 193 10.25 5.76 11.49
C GLN A 193 11.77 5.66 11.76
N ALA A 194 12.60 6.19 10.87
CA ALA A 194 14.05 6.17 11.03
C ALA A 194 14.48 6.95 12.28
N LEU A 195 13.86 8.10 12.55
CA LEU A 195 14.09 8.89 13.76
C LEU A 195 13.69 8.11 15.01
N GLY A 196 12.53 7.46 15.02
CA GLY A 196 12.09 6.64 16.14
C GLY A 196 13.04 5.49 16.45
N ILE A 197 13.52 4.76 15.43
CA ILE A 197 14.53 3.70 15.60
C ILE A 197 15.81 4.26 16.22
N ALA A 198 16.30 5.41 15.73
CA ALA A 198 17.50 6.05 16.23
C ALA A 198 17.32 6.51 17.69
N SER A 199 16.20 7.13 18.02
CA SER A 199 15.86 7.58 19.38
C SER A 199 15.79 6.40 20.36
N GLY A 200 15.10 5.33 20.00
CA GLY A 200 15.01 4.12 20.83
C GLY A 200 16.37 3.46 21.05
N ALA A 201 17.18 3.32 20.01
CA ALA A 201 18.54 2.80 20.15
C ALA A 201 19.44 3.67 21.06
N TYR A 202 19.33 4.99 20.91
CA TYR A 202 20.07 5.94 21.77
C TYR A 202 19.66 5.83 23.23
N GLU A 203 18.37 5.80 23.53
CA GLU A 203 17.85 5.69 24.90
C GLU A 203 18.33 4.40 25.59
N LEU A 204 18.30 3.27 24.87
CA LEU A 204 18.79 1.99 25.37
C LEU A 204 20.31 2.00 25.61
N ALA A 205 21.08 2.56 24.68
CA ALA A 205 22.53 2.67 24.84
C ALA A 205 22.91 3.58 26.00
N LEU A 206 22.21 4.71 26.17
CA LEU A 206 22.43 5.64 27.28
C LEU A 206 22.10 4.99 28.63
N ALA A 207 21.01 4.24 28.71
CA ALA A 207 20.65 3.53 29.94
C ALA A 207 21.68 2.44 30.29
N TYR A 208 22.19 1.72 29.29
CA TYR A 208 23.20 0.68 29.48
C TYR A 208 24.55 1.23 29.94
N SER A 209 24.92 2.47 29.51
CA SER A 209 26.22 3.09 29.80
C SER A 209 26.33 3.69 31.22
N LYS A 210 25.22 3.83 31.95
CA LYS A 210 25.13 4.32 33.31
C LYS A 210 25.25 3.19 34.34
#